data_0997dacb6fe3ff1d837acfa170cf351c
#
_entry.id   0997dacb6fe3ff1d837acfa170cf351c
#
_cell.length_a   1.000
_cell.length_b   1.000
_cell.length_c   1.000
_cell.angle_alpha   90.00
_cell.angle_beta   90.00
_cell.angle_gamma   90.00
#
_symmetry.space_group_name_H-M   'P 1'
#
loop_
_entity.id
_entity.type
_entity.pdbx_description
1 polymer ?
#
loop_
_entity_poly.entity_id
_entity_poly.type
_entity_poly.pdbx_seq_one_letter_code
_entity_poly.pdbx_strand_id
1 'polypeptide(L)'
;MSETIIDLETETRSGLKIPKRPKVKHGAFQIYTGEGKGKSTASLGLMLRALGSGMHVYYMRMLKPRWKTGELKLCPEGFHPNLTFRNVPHYWALCVSKTIPEDVEAMKEKMKPEMEDFHQQVRSGKYDLIIADEINYCIHRELISLEKALEIVDDRPSHVELVFTGRHAKPELIEKADLVTDCLLYTSPSPRDVEESRMPSSA
;
A
#
# COMPACT_ATOMS: atom_id res chain seq x y z
N MET A 1 -29.41 -17.83 14.35
CA MET A 1 -28.21 -17.27 13.70
C MET A 1 -28.44 -17.42 12.21
N SER A 2 -28.75 -16.33 11.53
CA SER A 2 -28.95 -16.34 10.07
C SER A 2 -27.57 -16.41 9.41
N GLU A 3 -27.29 -17.49 8.72
CA GLU A 3 -26.15 -17.57 7.81
C GLU A 3 -26.32 -16.48 6.76
N THR A 4 -25.38 -15.53 6.72
CA THR A 4 -25.31 -14.53 5.66
C THR A 4 -24.93 -15.27 4.38
N ILE A 5 -25.92 -15.55 3.53
CA ILE A 5 -25.68 -16.10 2.19
C ILE A 5 -24.89 -15.05 1.42
N ILE A 6 -23.63 -15.34 1.15
CA ILE A 6 -22.79 -14.53 0.28
C ILE A 6 -23.26 -14.80 -1.16
N ASP A 7 -23.92 -13.82 -1.76
CA ASP A 7 -24.36 -13.87 -3.15
C ASP A 7 -23.14 -13.81 -4.07
N LEU A 8 -22.79 -14.92 -4.71
CA LEU A 8 -21.60 -15.07 -5.54
C LEU A 8 -22.01 -14.84 -7.01
N GLU A 9 -21.63 -13.70 -7.58
CA GLU A 9 -22.10 -13.31 -8.93
C GLU A 9 -21.14 -13.63 -10.10
N THR A 10 -19.86 -13.97 -9.85
CA THR A 10 -18.91 -14.14 -10.96
C THR A 10 -17.91 -15.27 -10.72
N GLU A 11 -17.87 -16.26 -11.62
CA GLU A 11 -16.77 -17.22 -11.67
C GLU A 11 -15.61 -16.65 -12.51
N THR A 12 -14.41 -16.67 -11.95
CA THR A 12 -13.19 -16.33 -12.69
C THR A 12 -12.72 -17.54 -13.52
N ARG A 13 -11.79 -17.31 -14.47
CA ARG A 13 -11.13 -18.40 -15.23
C ARG A 13 -10.45 -19.44 -14.34
N SER A 14 -10.15 -19.10 -13.10
CA SER A 14 -9.56 -20.00 -12.09
C SER A 14 -10.60 -20.71 -11.21
N GLY A 15 -11.91 -20.52 -11.46
CA GLY A 15 -12.98 -21.06 -10.63
C GLY A 15 -13.16 -20.33 -9.28
N LEU A 16 -12.51 -19.18 -9.10
CA LEU A 16 -12.68 -18.36 -7.91
C LEU A 16 -14.03 -17.65 -7.95
N LYS A 17 -14.84 -17.89 -6.93
CA LYS A 17 -16.13 -17.20 -6.75
C LYS A 17 -15.92 -15.87 -6.05
N ILE A 18 -16.26 -14.78 -6.74
CA ILE A 18 -16.12 -13.42 -6.20
C ILE A 18 -17.45 -12.94 -5.69
N PRO A 19 -17.55 -12.48 -4.44
CA PRO A 19 -18.77 -11.89 -3.90
C PRO A 19 -19.16 -10.61 -4.68
N LYS A 20 -20.43 -10.28 -4.63
CA LYS A 20 -20.93 -9.00 -5.12
C LYS A 20 -20.24 -7.85 -4.44
N ARG A 21 -19.87 -6.82 -5.22
CA ARG A 21 -19.22 -5.62 -4.71
C ARG A 21 -20.09 -4.97 -3.60
N PRO A 22 -19.55 -4.76 -2.39
CA PRO A 22 -20.29 -4.12 -1.31
C PRO A 22 -20.49 -2.62 -1.61
N LYS A 23 -21.53 -2.02 -1.03
CA LYS A 23 -21.71 -0.57 -1.04
C LYS A 23 -20.96 0.03 0.15
N VAL A 24 -19.77 0.54 -0.08
CA VAL A 24 -19.01 1.28 0.93
C VAL A 24 -19.57 2.70 1.00
N LYS A 25 -19.98 3.15 2.18
CA LYS A 25 -20.51 4.51 2.38
C LYS A 25 -19.42 5.49 2.80
N HIS A 26 -18.52 5.03 3.64
CA HIS A 26 -17.41 5.81 4.18
C HIS A 26 -16.16 4.94 4.21
N GLY A 27 -15.11 5.41 3.58
CA GLY A 27 -13.77 4.84 3.64
C GLY A 27 -12.90 5.67 4.57
N ALA A 28 -12.04 5.04 5.34
CA ALA A 28 -11.09 5.69 6.23
C ALA A 28 -9.80 6.09 5.49
N PHE A 29 -9.13 7.15 5.96
CA PHE A 29 -7.74 7.37 5.68
C PHE A 29 -6.88 6.73 6.78
N GLN A 30 -6.06 5.77 6.43
CA GLN A 30 -5.25 5.01 7.36
C GLN A 30 -3.76 5.20 7.11
N ILE A 31 -2.96 5.23 8.17
CA ILE A 31 -1.50 5.28 8.09
C ILE A 31 -0.91 4.10 8.87
N TYR A 32 -0.03 3.34 8.20
CA TYR A 32 0.79 2.32 8.84
C TYR A 32 2.24 2.78 8.83
N THR A 33 2.77 3.16 9.99
CA THR A 33 4.10 3.76 10.14
C THR A 33 4.95 3.02 11.17
N GLY A 34 6.03 3.62 11.62
CA GLY A 34 6.93 3.09 12.65
C GLY A 34 8.14 2.35 12.11
N GLU A 35 9.10 2.11 13.01
CA GLU A 35 10.40 1.51 12.69
C GLU A 35 10.35 -0.02 12.55
N GLY A 36 9.36 -0.66 13.17
CA GLY A 36 9.21 -2.12 13.16
C GLY A 36 8.77 -2.69 11.82
N LYS A 37 8.72 -4.00 11.75
CA LYS A 37 8.23 -4.77 10.60
C LYS A 37 6.71 -4.92 10.63
N GLY A 38 6.10 -5.24 9.48
CA GLY A 38 4.68 -5.61 9.41
C GLY A 38 3.80 -4.64 8.62
N LYS A 39 4.25 -3.42 8.32
CA LYS A 39 3.46 -2.41 7.58
C LYS A 39 2.92 -2.92 6.25
N SER A 40 3.80 -3.41 5.38
CA SER A 40 3.41 -3.98 4.08
C SER A 40 2.62 -5.28 4.25
N THR A 41 2.98 -6.12 5.24
CA THR A 41 2.24 -7.36 5.54
C THR A 41 0.80 -7.05 5.95
N ALA A 42 0.60 -6.04 6.80
CA ALA A 42 -0.72 -5.59 7.21
C ALA A 42 -1.53 -5.05 6.02
N SER A 43 -0.92 -4.22 5.17
CA SER A 43 -1.59 -3.67 3.98
C SER A 43 -1.94 -4.75 2.95
N LEU A 44 -1.07 -5.75 2.74
CA LEU A 44 -1.36 -6.91 1.89
C LEU A 44 -2.48 -7.78 2.48
N GLY A 45 -2.52 -7.95 3.80
CA GLY A 45 -3.61 -8.63 4.48
C GLY A 45 -4.95 -7.90 4.32
N LEU A 46 -4.93 -6.56 4.42
CA LEU A 46 -6.12 -5.73 4.16
C LEU A 46 -6.59 -5.87 2.70
N MET A 47 -5.66 -5.80 1.73
CA MET A 47 -5.94 -6.05 0.32
C MET A 47 -6.63 -7.40 0.11
N LEU A 48 -6.08 -8.48 0.69
CA LEU A 48 -6.64 -9.83 0.55
C LEU A 48 -8.06 -9.91 1.11
N ARG A 49 -8.31 -9.31 2.27
CA ARG A 49 -9.65 -9.28 2.89
C ARG A 49 -10.64 -8.48 2.04
N ALA A 50 -10.22 -7.34 1.50
CA ALA A 50 -11.05 -6.51 0.62
C ALA A 50 -11.43 -7.27 -0.67
N LEU A 51 -10.47 -7.91 -1.32
CA LEU A 51 -10.71 -8.73 -2.51
C LEU A 51 -11.66 -9.90 -2.20
N GLY A 52 -11.46 -10.59 -1.07
CA GLY A 52 -12.35 -11.66 -0.61
C GLY A 52 -13.77 -11.18 -0.29
N SER A 53 -13.97 -9.89 -0.06
CA SER A 53 -15.27 -9.24 0.12
C SER A 53 -15.84 -8.65 -1.20
N GLY A 54 -15.21 -8.90 -2.34
CA GLY A 54 -15.67 -8.41 -3.64
C GLY A 54 -15.31 -6.95 -3.94
N MET A 55 -14.53 -6.29 -3.09
CA MET A 55 -14.09 -4.91 -3.28
C MET A 55 -13.11 -4.79 -4.45
N HIS A 56 -13.11 -3.61 -5.09
CA HIS A 56 -12.11 -3.25 -6.08
C HIS A 56 -10.93 -2.57 -5.40
N VAL A 57 -9.73 -3.09 -5.60
CA VAL A 57 -8.51 -2.66 -4.93
C VAL A 57 -7.48 -2.13 -5.92
N TYR A 58 -6.90 -0.99 -5.60
CA TYR A 58 -5.68 -0.48 -6.24
C TYR A 58 -4.53 -0.55 -5.23
N TYR A 59 -3.47 -1.27 -5.57
CA TYR A 59 -2.27 -1.39 -4.75
C TYR A 59 -1.07 -0.84 -5.51
N MET A 60 -0.54 0.29 -5.05
CA MET A 60 0.69 0.88 -5.57
C MET A 60 1.84 0.56 -4.63
N ARG A 61 2.90 0.02 -5.19
CA ARG A 61 4.09 -0.37 -4.45
C ARG A 61 5.29 0.43 -4.91
N MET A 62 5.97 1.11 -3.99
CA MET A 62 7.11 1.97 -4.24
C MET A 62 8.38 1.43 -3.57
N LEU A 63 9.56 1.88 -4.03
CA LEU A 63 10.88 1.63 -3.42
C LEU A 63 11.27 0.17 -3.20
N LYS A 64 10.58 -0.78 -3.77
CA LYS A 64 10.87 -2.21 -3.61
C LYS A 64 11.27 -2.86 -4.93
N PRO A 65 12.34 -3.66 -4.97
CA PRO A 65 12.77 -4.33 -6.20
C PRO A 65 11.73 -5.35 -6.69
N ARG A 66 11.61 -5.49 -8.02
CA ARG A 66 10.60 -6.31 -8.68
C ARG A 66 10.66 -7.82 -8.38
N TRP A 67 11.81 -8.33 -7.93
CA TRP A 67 12.14 -9.77 -7.95
C TRP A 67 12.39 -10.40 -6.58
N LYS A 68 12.30 -9.64 -5.47
CA LYS A 68 12.73 -10.11 -4.14
C LYS A 68 11.62 -10.41 -3.13
N THR A 69 10.35 -10.22 -3.48
CA THR A 69 9.27 -10.37 -2.51
C THR A 69 8.21 -11.37 -2.98
N GLY A 70 7.69 -12.16 -2.02
CA GLY A 70 6.77 -13.26 -2.30
C GLY A 70 5.45 -12.82 -2.90
N GLU A 71 4.94 -11.64 -2.50
CA GLU A 71 3.67 -11.11 -3.01
C GLU A 71 3.70 -10.86 -4.53
N LEU A 72 4.84 -10.47 -5.11
CA LEU A 72 4.97 -10.30 -6.56
C LEU A 72 4.92 -11.63 -7.33
N LYS A 73 5.26 -12.73 -6.68
CA LYS A 73 5.14 -14.06 -7.28
C LYS A 73 3.70 -14.56 -7.23
N LEU A 74 2.97 -14.16 -6.19
CA LEU A 74 1.58 -14.56 -5.97
C LEU A 74 0.57 -13.64 -6.65
N CYS A 75 0.92 -12.36 -6.88
CA CYS A 75 0.05 -11.38 -7.52
C CYS A 75 0.61 -10.98 -8.92
N PRO A 76 0.78 -11.94 -9.85
CA PRO A 76 1.09 -11.58 -11.22
C PRO A 76 -0.05 -10.76 -11.82
N GLU A 77 0.22 -10.07 -12.92
CA GLU A 77 -0.81 -9.35 -13.65
C GLU A 77 -1.99 -10.31 -13.97
N GLY A 78 -3.21 -9.89 -13.59
CA GLY A 78 -4.41 -10.72 -13.73
C GLY A 78 -4.63 -11.75 -12.63
N PHE A 79 -3.90 -11.69 -11.52
CA PHE A 79 -4.12 -12.57 -10.36
C PHE A 79 -5.57 -12.53 -9.84
N HIS A 80 -6.18 -11.35 -9.78
CA HIS A 80 -7.55 -11.17 -9.36
C HIS A 80 -8.22 -10.06 -10.19
N PRO A 81 -9.43 -10.27 -10.73
CA PRO A 81 -10.08 -9.30 -11.62
C PRO A 81 -10.37 -7.95 -10.94
N ASN A 82 -10.56 -7.94 -9.64
CA ASN A 82 -10.80 -6.73 -8.86
C ASN A 82 -9.51 -6.08 -8.33
N LEU A 83 -8.32 -6.58 -8.70
CA LEU A 83 -7.03 -6.04 -8.26
C LEU A 83 -6.32 -5.34 -9.41
N THR A 84 -5.99 -4.08 -9.20
CA THR A 84 -4.97 -3.36 -9.98
C THR A 84 -3.73 -3.26 -9.14
N PHE A 85 -2.68 -4.00 -9.49
CA PHE A 85 -1.40 -4.00 -8.78
C PHE A 85 -0.36 -3.24 -9.60
N ARG A 86 0.03 -2.06 -9.12
CA ARG A 86 1.04 -1.20 -9.75
C ARG A 86 2.35 -1.27 -8.98
N ASN A 87 3.40 -1.76 -9.61
CA ASN A 87 4.75 -1.67 -9.06
C ASN A 87 5.49 -0.53 -9.75
N VAL A 88 5.79 0.53 -9.01
CA VAL A 88 6.57 1.67 -9.53
C VAL A 88 8.01 1.24 -9.70
N PRO A 89 8.54 1.24 -10.92
CA PRO A 89 9.87 0.71 -11.18
C PRO A 89 10.99 1.57 -10.60
N HIS A 90 12.00 0.91 -10.02
CA HIS A 90 13.38 1.35 -9.95
C HIS A 90 13.79 2.49 -8.99
N TYR A 91 13.58 2.29 -7.67
CA TYR A 91 14.27 3.23 -6.74
C TYR A 91 14.83 2.54 -5.51
N TRP A 92 15.25 1.27 -5.64
CA TRP A 92 15.84 0.50 -4.55
C TRP A 92 17.19 1.06 -4.05
N ALA A 93 17.89 1.85 -4.87
CA ALA A 93 19.13 2.51 -4.47
C ALA A 93 18.95 3.45 -3.27
N LEU A 94 17.72 3.96 -3.04
CA LEU A 94 17.38 4.78 -1.89
C LEU A 94 17.30 4.00 -0.57
N CYS A 95 17.10 2.69 -0.64
CA CYS A 95 17.12 1.84 0.55
C CYS A 95 18.54 1.54 1.03
N VAL A 96 19.55 1.83 0.20
CA VAL A 96 20.96 1.68 0.53
C VAL A 96 21.54 3.07 0.78
N SER A 97 22.16 3.29 1.91
CA SER A 97 22.60 4.56 2.51
C SER A 97 23.62 5.42 1.73
N LYS A 98 23.69 5.29 0.40
CA LYS A 98 24.67 5.97 -0.46
C LYS A 98 24.03 6.63 -1.69
N THR A 99 22.91 7.31 -1.52
CA THR A 99 22.26 8.01 -2.64
C THR A 99 22.99 9.33 -2.92
N ILE A 100 23.45 9.51 -4.15
CA ILE A 100 24.04 10.77 -4.63
C ILE A 100 22.91 11.80 -4.84
N PRO A 101 23.07 13.08 -4.50
CA PRO A 101 22.02 14.10 -4.64
C PRO A 101 21.42 14.19 -6.06
N GLU A 102 22.23 14.02 -7.09
CA GLU A 102 21.81 14.03 -8.50
C GLU A 102 20.85 12.88 -8.83
N ASP A 103 21.01 11.71 -8.19
CA ASP A 103 20.08 10.59 -8.35
C ASP A 103 18.72 10.91 -7.72
N VAL A 104 18.67 11.72 -6.67
CA VAL A 104 17.43 12.11 -5.99
C VAL A 104 16.58 13.00 -6.89
N GLU A 105 17.17 14.02 -7.54
CA GLU A 105 16.43 14.90 -8.44
C GLU A 105 15.90 14.14 -9.67
N ALA A 106 16.71 13.26 -10.27
CA ALA A 106 16.26 12.40 -11.36
C ALA A 106 15.10 11.48 -10.93
N MET A 107 15.08 11.05 -9.67
CA MET A 107 14.00 10.26 -9.12
C MET A 107 12.72 11.06 -8.87
N LYS A 108 12.84 12.29 -8.36
CA LYS A 108 11.70 13.20 -8.20
C LYS A 108 10.97 13.40 -9.52
N GLU A 109 11.73 13.71 -10.59
CA GLU A 109 11.15 13.91 -11.92
C GLU A 109 10.40 12.67 -12.44
N LYS A 110 10.94 11.47 -12.20
CA LYS A 110 10.28 10.22 -12.58
C LYS A 110 9.08 9.88 -11.69
N MET A 111 9.09 10.33 -10.44
CA MET A 111 7.98 10.09 -9.51
C MET A 111 6.76 10.98 -9.82
N LYS A 112 6.96 12.17 -10.37
CA LYS A 112 5.87 13.10 -10.69
C LYS A 112 4.75 12.47 -11.52
N PRO A 113 5.00 11.87 -12.70
CA PRO A 113 3.95 11.25 -13.49
C PRO A 113 3.29 10.07 -12.80
N GLU A 114 4.03 9.29 -12.00
CA GLU A 114 3.46 8.17 -11.24
C GLU A 114 2.50 8.67 -10.16
N MET A 115 2.84 9.78 -9.50
CA MET A 115 1.98 10.39 -8.49
C MET A 115 0.77 11.09 -9.07
N GLU A 116 0.88 11.64 -10.28
CA GLU A 116 -0.25 12.21 -10.98
C GLU A 116 -1.25 11.12 -11.41
N ASP A 117 -0.75 10.00 -11.96
CA ASP A 117 -1.60 8.84 -12.25
C ASP A 117 -2.26 8.30 -10.97
N PHE A 118 -1.49 8.15 -9.88
CA PHE A 118 -2.01 7.70 -8.59
C PHE A 118 -3.14 8.62 -8.08
N HIS A 119 -2.93 9.94 -8.17
CA HIS A 119 -3.94 10.92 -7.78
C HIS A 119 -5.22 10.80 -8.61
N GLN A 120 -5.09 10.60 -9.92
CA GLN A 120 -6.23 10.34 -10.80
C GLN A 120 -6.97 9.04 -10.42
N GLN A 121 -6.25 7.97 -10.06
CA GLN A 121 -6.88 6.73 -9.58
C GLN A 121 -7.66 6.97 -8.28
N VAL A 122 -7.12 7.76 -7.34
CA VAL A 122 -7.83 8.13 -6.10
C VAL A 122 -9.10 8.90 -6.41
N ARG A 123 -9.03 9.95 -7.23
CA ARG A 123 -10.18 10.80 -7.60
C ARG A 123 -11.25 10.08 -8.42
N SER A 124 -10.87 9.04 -9.14
CA SER A 124 -11.78 8.31 -10.03
C SER A 124 -12.96 7.67 -9.32
N GLY A 125 -12.84 7.39 -8.01
CA GLY A 125 -13.85 6.67 -7.24
C GLY A 125 -14.11 5.23 -7.72
N LYS A 126 -13.26 4.71 -8.62
CA LYS A 126 -13.36 3.38 -9.21
C LYS A 126 -13.09 2.27 -8.19
N TYR A 127 -12.21 2.53 -7.23
CA TYR A 127 -11.76 1.58 -6.24
C TYR A 127 -12.44 1.82 -4.90
N ASP A 128 -12.61 0.74 -4.12
CA ASP A 128 -13.12 0.81 -2.75
C ASP A 128 -11.97 0.95 -1.75
N LEU A 129 -10.81 0.38 -2.09
CA LEU A 129 -9.59 0.43 -1.30
C LEU A 129 -8.40 0.80 -2.18
N ILE A 130 -7.65 1.80 -1.77
CA ILE A 130 -6.41 2.23 -2.42
C ILE A 130 -5.27 2.18 -1.40
N ILE A 131 -4.19 1.49 -1.76
CA ILE A 131 -3.02 1.34 -0.90
C ILE A 131 -1.80 1.90 -1.62
N ALA A 132 -1.07 2.80 -0.94
CA ALA A 132 0.24 3.30 -1.37
C ALA A 132 1.32 2.81 -0.41
N ASP A 133 1.97 1.72 -0.80
CA ASP A 133 3.00 1.07 0.02
C ASP A 133 4.35 1.78 -0.12
N GLU A 134 4.96 2.19 0.99
CA GLU A 134 6.17 3.00 1.16
C GLU A 134 6.03 4.50 0.80
N ILE A 135 4.82 5.03 0.62
CA ILE A 135 4.63 6.45 0.31
C ILE A 135 5.15 7.38 1.42
N ASN A 136 4.96 7.03 2.70
CA ASN A 136 5.43 7.84 3.82
C ASN A 136 6.96 8.02 3.77
N TYR A 137 7.68 6.96 3.40
CA TYR A 137 9.12 7.05 3.25
C TYR A 137 9.54 7.87 2.02
N CYS A 138 8.77 7.79 0.91
CA CYS A 138 8.98 8.66 -0.25
C CYS A 138 8.81 10.14 0.11
N ILE A 139 7.82 10.48 0.92
CA ILE A 139 7.58 11.85 1.40
C ILE A 139 8.70 12.28 2.36
N HIS A 140 9.12 11.40 3.26
CA HIS A 140 10.24 11.68 4.16
C HIS A 140 11.54 11.96 3.40
N ARG A 141 11.78 11.28 2.29
CA ARG A 141 12.94 11.46 1.41
C ARG A 141 12.73 12.56 0.36
N GLU A 142 11.65 13.32 0.46
CA GLU A 142 11.30 14.43 -0.45
C GLU A 142 11.19 14.02 -1.93
N LEU A 143 10.96 12.74 -2.22
CA LEU A 143 10.65 12.26 -3.57
C LEU A 143 9.24 12.63 -4.00
N ILE A 144 8.36 12.80 -3.03
CA ILE A 144 6.98 13.25 -3.15
C ILE A 144 6.84 14.41 -2.18
N SER A 145 6.28 15.53 -2.62
CA SER A 145 6.05 16.66 -1.72
C SER A 145 4.91 16.35 -0.73
N LEU A 146 5.00 16.91 0.45
CA LEU A 146 3.94 16.78 1.46
C LEU A 146 2.62 17.38 0.96
N GLU A 147 2.71 18.52 0.26
CA GLU A 147 1.55 19.20 -0.31
C GLU A 147 0.80 18.29 -1.29
N LYS A 148 1.53 17.57 -2.18
CA LYS A 148 0.92 16.62 -3.10
C LYS A 148 0.26 15.46 -2.37
N ALA A 149 0.86 14.97 -1.31
CA ALA A 149 0.27 13.91 -0.50
C ALA A 149 -1.01 14.35 0.22
N LEU A 150 -1.02 15.57 0.77
CA LEU A 150 -2.20 16.17 1.40
C LEU A 150 -3.32 16.41 0.39
N GLU A 151 -2.99 16.92 -0.81
CA GLU A 151 -3.94 17.09 -1.91
C GLU A 151 -4.63 15.76 -2.28
N ILE A 152 -3.86 14.68 -2.39
CA ILE A 152 -4.39 13.34 -2.68
C ILE A 152 -5.36 12.87 -1.58
N VAL A 153 -5.03 13.13 -0.31
CA VAL A 153 -5.91 12.77 0.82
C VAL A 153 -7.20 13.57 0.78
N ASP A 154 -7.12 14.87 0.51
CA ASP A 154 -8.27 15.78 0.51
C ASP A 154 -9.22 15.53 -0.69
N ASP A 155 -8.66 15.17 -1.84
CA ASP A 155 -9.43 14.88 -3.06
C ASP A 155 -10.06 13.46 -3.08
N ARG A 156 -9.83 12.67 -2.06
CA ARG A 156 -10.36 11.31 -1.94
C ARG A 156 -11.88 11.32 -1.82
N PRO A 157 -12.61 10.60 -2.71
CA PRO A 157 -14.05 10.41 -2.52
C PRO A 157 -14.37 9.73 -1.18
N SER A 158 -15.45 10.14 -0.55
CA SER A 158 -15.80 9.71 0.82
C SER A 158 -15.95 8.19 1.00
N HIS A 159 -16.25 7.45 -0.07
CA HIS A 159 -16.40 5.99 -0.01
C HIS A 159 -15.07 5.24 -0.21
N VAL A 160 -14.01 5.90 -0.67
CA VAL A 160 -12.71 5.28 -0.93
C VAL A 160 -11.92 5.18 0.37
N GLU A 161 -11.52 3.99 0.74
CA GLU A 161 -10.56 3.76 1.81
C GLU A 161 -9.14 3.93 1.26
N LEU A 162 -8.34 4.77 1.91
CA LEU A 162 -6.97 5.10 1.50
C LEU A 162 -5.99 4.69 2.59
N VAL A 163 -4.95 3.96 2.21
CA VAL A 163 -3.93 3.48 3.15
C VAL A 163 -2.55 3.91 2.69
N PHE A 164 -1.84 4.66 3.52
CA PHE A 164 -0.45 5.03 3.33
C PHE A 164 0.44 4.21 4.25
N THR A 165 1.45 3.54 3.69
CA THR A 165 2.44 2.83 4.51
C THR A 165 3.83 3.43 4.38
N GLY A 166 4.71 3.09 5.32
CA GLY A 166 6.11 3.50 5.31
C GLY A 166 6.56 4.13 6.62
N ARG A 167 7.87 4.18 6.83
CA ARG A 167 8.47 4.84 7.99
C ARG A 167 8.33 6.36 7.88
N HIS A 168 8.47 7.05 9.01
CA HIS A 168 8.57 8.50 9.09
C HIS A 168 7.36 9.24 8.50
N ALA A 169 6.14 8.76 8.78
CA ALA A 169 4.93 9.49 8.41
C ALA A 169 4.98 10.92 8.98
N LYS A 170 4.63 11.90 8.17
CA LYS A 170 4.64 13.31 8.57
C LYS A 170 3.48 13.60 9.54
N PRO A 171 3.70 14.47 10.55
CA PRO A 171 2.66 14.82 11.52
C PRO A 171 1.36 15.33 10.86
N GLU A 172 1.47 16.11 9.80
CA GLU A 172 0.35 16.70 9.08
C GLU A 172 -0.55 15.63 8.42
N LEU A 173 0.04 14.51 7.98
CA LEU A 173 -0.72 13.36 7.48
C LEU A 173 -1.34 12.56 8.61
N ILE A 174 -0.62 12.41 9.73
CA ILE A 174 -1.11 11.72 10.94
C ILE A 174 -2.33 12.44 11.51
N GLU A 175 -2.32 13.78 11.55
CA GLU A 175 -3.45 14.58 12.02
C GLU A 175 -4.71 14.43 11.14
N LYS A 176 -4.55 14.15 9.85
CA LYS A 176 -5.67 13.90 8.94
C LYS A 176 -6.17 12.45 8.95
N ALA A 177 -5.40 11.53 9.52
CA ALA A 177 -5.72 10.11 9.47
C ALA A 177 -6.83 9.73 10.45
N ASP A 178 -7.79 8.93 9.98
CA ASP A 178 -8.82 8.32 10.82
C ASP A 178 -8.26 7.19 11.69
N LEU A 179 -7.19 6.53 11.22
CA LEU A 179 -6.51 5.44 11.91
C LEU A 179 -5.01 5.48 11.67
N VAL A 180 -4.23 5.40 12.75
CA VAL A 180 -2.77 5.29 12.69
C VAL A 180 -2.34 4.01 13.40
N THR A 181 -1.57 3.17 12.70
CA THR A 181 -0.91 1.99 13.27
C THR A 181 0.58 2.22 13.30
N ASP A 182 1.16 2.22 14.49
CA ASP A 182 2.61 2.34 14.69
C ASP A 182 3.22 0.96 14.92
N CYS A 183 4.05 0.51 13.97
CA CYS A 183 4.78 -0.75 14.04
C CYS A 183 6.06 -0.55 14.85
N LEU A 184 6.00 -0.87 16.11
CA LEU A 184 7.11 -0.68 17.05
C LEU A 184 8.21 -1.72 16.82
N LEU A 185 9.46 -1.27 16.96
CA LEU A 185 10.63 -2.15 17.00
C LEU A 185 10.95 -2.42 18.46
N TYR A 186 10.54 -3.57 18.97
CA TYR A 186 11.01 -4.05 20.26
C TYR A 186 12.31 -4.82 20.08
N THR A 187 13.36 -4.40 20.72
CA THR A 187 14.54 -5.23 20.94
C THR A 187 14.21 -6.21 22.06
N SER A 188 13.55 -7.32 21.72
CA SER A 188 13.35 -8.41 22.65
C SER A 188 14.67 -9.13 22.87
N PRO A 189 15.01 -9.55 24.10
CA PRO A 189 16.15 -10.43 24.36
C PRO A 189 15.90 -11.86 23.86
N SER A 190 14.85 -12.10 23.09
CA SER A 190 14.54 -13.41 22.53
C SER A 190 15.63 -13.86 21.55
N PRO A 191 16.10 -15.11 21.64
CA PRO A 191 17.04 -15.67 20.65
C PRO A 191 16.53 -15.60 19.21
N ARG A 192 15.20 -15.50 18.99
CA ARG A 192 14.58 -15.32 17.67
C ARG A 192 14.85 -13.94 17.10
N ASP A 193 15.01 -12.93 17.93
CA ASP A 193 15.27 -11.56 17.49
C ASP A 193 16.76 -11.34 17.20
N VAL A 194 17.64 -12.12 17.81
CA VAL A 194 19.09 -12.13 17.54
C VAL A 194 19.38 -12.85 16.21
N GLU A 195 18.54 -13.81 15.80
CA GLU A 195 18.61 -14.49 14.50
C GLU A 195 17.78 -13.80 13.40
N GLU A 196 17.24 -12.67 13.67
CA GLU A 196 16.28 -11.90 12.88
C GLU A 196 16.77 -11.56 11.47
N SER A 197 18.07 -11.48 11.26
CA SER A 197 18.63 -11.30 9.92
C SER A 197 18.37 -12.50 8.99
N ARG A 198 17.83 -13.60 9.49
CA ARG A 198 17.57 -14.84 8.74
C ARG A 198 16.12 -15.05 8.31
N MET A 199 15.18 -14.25 8.77
CA MET A 199 13.88 -14.22 8.08
C MET A 199 14.14 -13.61 6.70
N PRO A 200 13.91 -14.39 5.62
CA PRO A 200 14.12 -13.85 4.28
C PRO A 200 13.26 -12.59 4.15
N SER A 201 13.86 -11.50 3.67
CA SER A 201 13.11 -10.31 3.25
C SER A 201 12.10 -10.63 2.12
N SER A 202 11.97 -11.89 1.79
CA SER A 202 11.12 -12.53 0.81
C SER A 202 10.06 -13.47 1.42
N ALA A 203 9.93 -13.50 2.74
CA ALA A 203 8.79 -14.18 3.38
C ALA A 203 7.69 -13.19 3.71
#